data_a389e1a532d7ae9315fb1e8ab3900d9a
#
_entry.id   a389e1a532d7ae9315fb1e8ab3900d9a
#
_cell.length_a   1.000
_cell.length_b   1.000
_cell.length_c   1.000
_cell.angle_alpha   90.00
_cell.angle_beta   90.00
_cell.angle_gamma   90.00
#
_symmetry.space_group_name_H-M   'P 1'
#
loop_
_entity.id
_entity.type
_entity.pdbx_description
1 polymer ?
#
loop_
_entity_poly.entity_id
_entity_poly.type
_entity_poly.pdbx_seq_one_letter_code
_entity_poly.pdbx_strand_id
1 'polypeptide(L)'
;MNKLGKLLYIGLNGLAGSGKDTVAKMLKVILLKDWDSIEQCKEYYNQKYAGPHILATYNKEQNYYKESAMCIAFADQLKYICSSIFGIPVKRFYENKSNAWICINKDFHYTEIRPDNVITCEEYYYNCAEYKNSSTRYYLSLRDILVYIGTYVLQQDVNKQVFINIVRNTIQEVSFNNPDLKFIIVTDIRFTHEFDYVTDNNGITIKITRPEVNALDNIAEHDLDDEDRYTYTIENNGTYDDLFQQVWDLVHTETVFRNTVVDLYTRDNVDNYLRKIDTNSWEVCSPYTINRIQHQNGEIVMIDLVGGPQICIMEYIPGTRIVPIKITFDNERNKFVIHTENGEA
;
A
#
# COMPACT_ATOMS: atom_id res chain seq x y z
N MET A 1 1.07 -6.62 -20.25
CA MET A 1 0.98 -5.64 -19.14
C MET A 1 -0.36 -5.87 -18.48
N ASN A 2 -0.37 -6.46 -17.27
CA ASN A 2 -1.60 -6.75 -16.53
C ASN A 2 -2.22 -5.44 -16.08
N LYS A 3 -3.47 -5.20 -16.46
CA LYS A 3 -4.25 -4.09 -15.93
C LYS A 3 -4.87 -4.51 -14.61
N LEU A 4 -4.22 -4.11 -13.56
CA LEU A 4 -4.82 -3.92 -12.26
C LEU A 4 -5.88 -2.82 -12.41
N GLY A 5 -7.11 -3.03 -11.91
CA GLY A 5 -8.08 -1.96 -11.69
C GLY A 5 -7.35 -0.78 -11.05
N LYS A 6 -7.82 0.44 -11.25
CA LYS A 6 -7.10 1.66 -10.79
C LYS A 6 -6.93 1.63 -9.28
N LEU A 7 -5.80 1.07 -8.81
CA LEU A 7 -5.44 1.07 -7.39
C LEU A 7 -5.15 2.51 -6.98
N LEU A 8 -5.74 2.95 -5.87
CA LEU A 8 -5.33 4.19 -5.24
C LEU A 8 -4.15 3.92 -4.31
N TYR A 9 -3.02 4.54 -4.62
CA TYR A 9 -1.85 4.54 -3.76
C TYR A 9 -1.97 5.67 -2.74
N ILE A 10 -1.76 5.36 -1.46
CA ILE A 10 -1.79 6.30 -0.35
C ILE A 10 -0.45 6.21 0.35
N GLY A 11 0.39 7.21 0.19
CA GLY A 11 1.70 7.25 0.78
C GLY A 11 1.72 8.05 2.07
N LEU A 12 2.26 7.48 3.15
CA LEU A 12 2.37 8.13 4.45
C LEU A 12 3.83 8.49 4.74
N ASN A 13 4.06 9.75 5.06
CA ASN A 13 5.35 10.24 5.56
C ASN A 13 5.18 10.89 6.93
N GLY A 14 6.25 10.96 7.68
CA GLY A 14 6.35 11.61 8.99
C GLY A 14 7.49 10.99 9.81
N LEU A 15 7.96 11.69 10.81
CA LEU A 15 9.06 11.25 11.66
C LEU A 15 8.75 9.97 12.45
N ALA A 16 9.78 9.29 12.94
CA ALA A 16 9.61 8.15 13.83
C ALA A 16 8.82 8.57 15.08
N GLY A 17 7.68 7.91 15.36
CA GLY A 17 6.80 8.28 16.48
C GLY A 17 5.73 9.31 16.15
N SER A 18 5.63 9.84 14.93
CA SER A 18 4.58 10.80 14.54
C SER A 18 3.16 10.20 14.50
N GLY A 19 3.03 8.86 14.47
CA GLY A 19 1.73 8.17 14.40
C GLY A 19 1.39 7.58 13.02
N LYS A 20 2.31 7.53 12.07
CA LYS A 20 2.11 6.95 10.72
C LYS A 20 1.43 5.57 10.76
N ASP A 21 1.95 4.68 11.60
CA ASP A 21 1.43 3.31 11.71
C ASP A 21 -0.01 3.28 12.23
N THR A 22 -0.35 4.22 13.11
CA THR A 22 -1.71 4.38 13.63
C THR A 22 -2.64 4.88 12.54
N VAL A 23 -2.24 5.91 11.80
CA VAL A 23 -2.99 6.45 10.66
C VAL A 23 -3.18 5.39 9.57
N ALA A 24 -2.14 4.60 9.25
CA ALA A 24 -2.24 3.49 8.30
C ALA A 24 -3.30 2.47 8.69
N LYS A 25 -3.35 2.09 9.98
CA LYS A 25 -4.37 1.16 10.50
C LYS A 25 -5.77 1.76 10.47
N MET A 26 -5.90 3.05 10.83
CA MET A 26 -7.17 3.77 10.74
C MET A 26 -7.67 3.81 9.29
N LEU A 27 -6.85 4.25 8.35
CA LEU A 27 -7.17 4.24 6.92
C LEU A 27 -7.57 2.85 6.44
N LYS A 28 -6.80 1.81 6.78
CA LYS A 28 -7.11 0.43 6.39
C LYS A 28 -8.50 0.01 6.87
N VAL A 29 -8.87 0.34 8.10
CA VAL A 29 -10.18 -0.03 8.66
C VAL A 29 -11.30 0.80 8.03
N ILE A 30 -11.11 2.11 7.90
CA ILE A 30 -12.11 3.01 7.31
C ILE A 30 -12.42 2.62 5.86
N LEU A 31 -11.40 2.21 5.10
CA LEU A 31 -11.51 1.82 3.68
C LEU A 31 -11.95 0.36 3.46
N LEU A 32 -12.22 -0.43 4.52
CA LEU A 32 -12.66 -1.83 4.36
C LEU A 32 -14.06 -1.96 3.78
N LYS A 33 -14.97 -1.08 4.17
CA LYS A 33 -16.37 -1.08 3.77
C LYS A 33 -17.01 0.28 4.08
N ASP A 34 -18.20 0.50 3.56
CA ASP A 34 -19.05 1.60 4.00
C ASP A 34 -19.53 1.35 5.45
N TRP A 35 -19.22 2.28 6.32
CA TRP A 35 -19.61 2.24 7.74
C TRP A 35 -20.82 3.13 7.96
N ASP A 36 -21.80 2.65 8.75
CA ASP A 36 -23.00 3.44 9.08
C ASP A 36 -22.65 4.67 9.99
N SER A 37 -21.58 4.53 10.79
CA SER A 37 -21.08 5.61 11.63
C SER A 37 -19.60 5.47 11.99
N ILE A 38 -18.98 6.56 12.43
CA ILE A 38 -17.61 6.58 12.94
C ILE A 38 -17.46 5.71 14.21
N GLU A 39 -18.50 5.65 15.04
CA GLU A 39 -18.49 4.87 16.28
C GLU A 39 -18.39 3.38 16.00
N GLN A 40 -19.16 2.85 15.04
CA GLN A 40 -19.04 1.46 14.59
C GLN A 40 -17.65 1.16 14.03
N CYS A 41 -17.10 2.08 13.25
CA CYS A 41 -15.76 1.92 12.69
C CYS A 41 -14.70 1.90 13.81
N LYS A 42 -14.79 2.79 14.79
CA LYS A 42 -13.90 2.84 15.96
C LYS A 42 -14.00 1.58 16.81
N GLU A 43 -15.20 1.08 17.04
CA GLU A 43 -15.41 -0.17 17.79
C GLU A 43 -14.71 -1.35 17.08
N TYR A 44 -14.91 -1.50 15.80
CA TYR A 44 -14.24 -2.54 14.99
C TYR A 44 -12.71 -2.37 15.03
N TYR A 45 -12.20 -1.13 14.88
CA TYR A 45 -10.78 -0.85 14.97
C TYR A 45 -10.21 -1.29 16.32
N ASN A 46 -10.88 -0.92 17.43
CA ASN A 46 -10.44 -1.25 18.78
C ASN A 46 -10.44 -2.77 19.00
N GLN A 47 -11.46 -3.49 18.52
CA GLN A 47 -11.49 -4.95 18.60
C GLN A 47 -10.37 -5.59 17.80
N LYS A 48 -10.13 -5.12 16.55
CA LYS A 48 -9.11 -5.65 15.66
C LYS A 48 -7.69 -5.41 16.16
N TYR A 49 -7.45 -4.29 16.82
CA TYR A 49 -6.13 -3.85 17.25
C TYR A 49 -5.97 -3.78 18.79
N ALA A 50 -6.80 -4.45 19.57
CA ALA A 50 -6.76 -4.46 21.05
C ALA A 50 -5.54 -5.19 21.66
N GLY A 51 -4.68 -5.81 20.89
CA GLY A 51 -3.49 -6.54 21.36
C GLY A 51 -2.16 -5.82 21.08
N PRO A 52 -1.01 -6.35 21.53
CA PRO A 52 0.31 -5.79 21.21
C PRO A 52 0.50 -5.78 19.68
N HIS A 53 0.62 -4.57 19.13
CA HIS A 53 0.49 -4.33 17.69
C HIS A 53 1.82 -4.42 16.99
N ILE A 54 2.06 -5.55 16.38
CA ILE A 54 2.93 -5.59 15.20
C ILE A 54 2.02 -5.24 14.03
N LEU A 55 2.34 -4.17 13.27
CA LEU A 55 1.88 -4.08 11.90
C LEU A 55 2.38 -5.35 11.22
N ALA A 56 1.53 -6.35 11.13
CA ALA A 56 1.79 -7.49 10.28
C ALA A 56 1.63 -6.99 8.84
N THR A 57 2.59 -6.20 8.40
CA THR A 57 2.63 -5.65 7.06
C THR A 57 2.86 -6.75 6.04
N TYR A 58 3.41 -7.87 6.45
CA TYR A 58 3.62 -9.03 5.57
C TYR A 58 3.50 -10.33 6.35
N ASN A 59 2.28 -10.74 6.66
CA ASN A 59 2.05 -12.12 7.08
C ASN A 59 1.40 -12.87 5.91
N LYS A 60 2.16 -13.73 5.22
CA LYS A 60 1.66 -14.61 4.14
C LYS A 60 0.44 -15.45 4.56
N GLU A 61 0.20 -15.58 5.86
CA GLU A 61 -0.88 -16.34 6.45
C GLU A 61 -2.15 -15.52 6.75
N GLN A 62 -2.08 -14.17 6.73
CA GLN A 62 -3.29 -13.36 6.90
C GLN A 62 -3.94 -13.11 5.53
N ASN A 63 -5.24 -13.34 5.48
CA ASN A 63 -6.17 -13.21 4.34
C ASN A 63 -6.09 -11.86 3.56
N TYR A 64 -4.91 -11.47 3.03
CA TYR A 64 -4.77 -10.34 2.10
C TYR A 64 -5.66 -10.48 0.87
N TYR A 65 -6.07 -11.70 0.57
CA TYR A 65 -6.86 -12.03 -0.62
C TYR A 65 -8.35 -11.69 -0.52
N LYS A 66 -8.79 -10.97 0.55
CA LYS A 66 -10.19 -10.59 0.74
C LYS A 66 -10.40 -9.17 1.25
N GLU A 67 -9.33 -8.40 1.48
CA GLU A 67 -9.47 -7.02 1.99
C GLU A 67 -9.32 -6.02 0.82
N SER A 68 -10.16 -4.98 0.83
CA SER A 68 -10.13 -3.89 -0.16
C SER A 68 -8.88 -2.99 -0.04
N ALA A 69 -8.18 -3.03 1.10
CA ALA A 69 -7.00 -2.23 1.38
C ALA A 69 -5.86 -3.07 1.94
N MET A 70 -4.65 -2.87 1.43
CA MET A 70 -3.44 -3.45 1.99
C MET A 70 -2.48 -2.37 2.48
N CYS A 71 -1.78 -2.64 3.59
CA CYS A 71 -0.64 -1.85 4.05
C CYS A 71 0.66 -2.53 3.62
N ILE A 72 1.62 -1.72 3.15
CA ILE A 72 2.96 -2.17 2.77
C ILE A 72 3.96 -1.07 3.09
N ALA A 73 5.18 -1.44 3.51
CA ALA A 73 6.30 -0.50 3.63
C ALA A 73 7.43 -0.90 2.68
N PHE A 74 8.13 0.09 2.13
CA PHE A 74 9.29 -0.16 1.26
C PHE A 74 10.34 -1.02 1.94
N ALA A 75 10.61 -0.76 3.22
CA ALA A 75 11.64 -1.46 3.98
C ALA A 75 11.16 -2.71 4.74
N ASP A 76 9.93 -3.19 4.53
CA ASP A 76 9.47 -4.39 5.27
C ASP A 76 10.29 -5.62 4.91
N GLN A 77 10.55 -5.86 3.64
CA GLN A 77 11.36 -6.99 3.21
C GLN A 77 12.78 -6.93 3.76
N LEU A 78 13.32 -5.73 4.00
CA LEU A 78 14.64 -5.55 4.60
C LEU A 78 14.72 -6.20 5.99
N LYS A 79 13.68 -6.10 6.81
CA LYS A 79 13.63 -6.70 8.15
C LYS A 79 13.72 -8.23 8.07
N TYR A 80 13.07 -8.85 7.07
CA TYR A 80 13.16 -10.29 6.83
C TYR A 80 14.54 -10.71 6.32
N ILE A 81 15.14 -9.92 5.43
CA ILE A 81 16.50 -10.13 4.93
C ILE A 81 17.49 -10.10 6.11
N CYS A 82 17.44 -9.03 6.91
CA CYS A 82 18.31 -8.89 8.08
C CYS A 82 18.07 -9.98 9.11
N SER A 83 16.81 -10.34 9.38
CA SER A 83 16.45 -11.47 10.25
C SER A 83 17.13 -12.77 9.80
N SER A 84 17.07 -13.07 8.51
CA SER A 84 17.65 -14.27 7.93
C SER A 84 19.18 -14.26 7.95
N ILE A 85 19.81 -13.13 7.61
CA ILE A 85 21.27 -12.99 7.58
C ILE A 85 21.88 -13.14 8.99
N PHE A 86 21.25 -12.49 9.97
CA PHE A 86 21.83 -12.40 11.33
C PHE A 86 21.25 -13.44 12.29
N GLY A 87 20.28 -14.27 11.87
CA GLY A 87 19.63 -15.27 12.73
C GLY A 87 18.84 -14.68 13.89
N ILE A 88 18.36 -13.42 13.76
CA ILE A 88 17.61 -12.71 14.78
C ILE A 88 16.12 -12.76 14.44
N PRO A 89 15.21 -13.11 15.38
CA PRO A 89 13.79 -13.13 15.10
C PRO A 89 13.28 -11.78 14.53
N VAL A 90 12.57 -11.82 13.41
CA VAL A 90 12.08 -10.61 12.70
C VAL A 90 11.31 -9.65 13.62
N LYS A 91 10.61 -10.19 14.62
CA LYS A 91 9.90 -9.42 15.65
C LYS A 91 10.80 -8.38 16.33
N ARG A 92 12.08 -8.67 16.54
CA ARG A 92 13.04 -7.76 17.18
C ARG A 92 13.31 -6.49 16.35
N PHE A 93 13.26 -6.62 15.03
CA PHE A 93 13.39 -5.49 14.12
C PHE A 93 12.16 -4.56 14.11
N TYR A 94 11.03 -5.00 14.67
CA TYR A 94 9.84 -4.16 14.87
C TYR A 94 9.80 -3.55 16.29
N GLU A 95 10.03 -4.34 17.32
CA GLU A 95 9.71 -3.96 18.70
C GLU A 95 10.87 -3.30 19.47
N ASN A 96 12.12 -3.68 19.21
CA ASN A 96 13.25 -3.27 20.07
C ASN A 96 14.52 -2.88 19.32
N LYS A 97 14.37 -2.44 18.07
CA LYS A 97 15.51 -2.20 17.16
C LYS A 97 16.54 -1.18 17.64
N SER A 98 16.17 -0.26 18.53
CA SER A 98 17.08 0.77 19.07
C SER A 98 17.79 0.34 20.37
N ASN A 99 17.28 -0.71 21.04
CA ASN A 99 17.81 -1.20 22.30
C ASN A 99 18.25 -2.68 22.19
N ALA A 100 18.71 -3.06 21.02
CA ALA A 100 19.29 -4.37 20.75
C ALA A 100 20.43 -4.19 19.75
N TRP A 101 21.52 -4.92 19.97
CA TRP A 101 22.78 -4.74 19.27
C TRP A 101 23.30 -6.05 18.72
N ILE A 102 24.06 -5.98 17.63
CA ILE A 102 24.75 -7.12 17.03
C ILE A 102 26.22 -6.79 16.81
N CYS A 103 27.11 -7.71 17.16
CA CYS A 103 28.50 -7.68 16.80
C CYS A 103 28.65 -7.93 15.30
N ILE A 104 29.27 -6.97 14.58
CA ILE A 104 29.30 -6.97 13.11
C ILE A 104 30.63 -7.44 12.51
N ASN A 105 31.67 -7.53 13.32
CA ASN A 105 33.01 -7.82 12.83
C ASN A 105 33.60 -9.15 13.32
N LYS A 106 32.84 -9.95 14.05
CA LYS A 106 33.24 -11.26 14.55
C LYS A 106 32.15 -12.32 14.32
N ASP A 107 31.42 -12.69 15.34
CA ASP A 107 30.54 -13.85 15.43
C ASP A 107 29.03 -13.51 15.38
N PHE A 108 28.68 -12.32 14.91
CA PHE A 108 27.29 -11.79 14.90
C PHE A 108 26.54 -11.95 16.24
N HIS A 109 27.29 -11.83 17.34
CA HIS A 109 26.73 -11.94 18.67
C HIS A 109 25.65 -10.88 18.91
N TYR A 110 24.42 -11.35 19.18
CA TYR A 110 23.27 -10.50 19.51
C TYR A 110 23.15 -10.31 21.03
N THR A 111 22.82 -9.08 21.44
CA THR A 111 22.58 -8.73 22.85
C THR A 111 21.53 -7.64 22.99
N GLU A 112 20.77 -7.68 24.07
CA GLU A 112 19.87 -6.61 24.52
C GLU A 112 20.48 -5.77 25.67
N ILE A 113 21.71 -6.12 26.07
CA ILE A 113 22.49 -5.30 27.03
C ILE A 113 23.44 -4.44 26.19
N ARG A 114 23.37 -3.13 26.38
CA ARG A 114 24.19 -2.19 25.59
C ARG A 114 25.68 -2.47 25.81
N PRO A 115 26.41 -2.79 24.73
CA PRO A 115 27.86 -3.03 24.80
C PRO A 115 28.64 -1.70 24.79
N ASP A 116 29.94 -1.77 25.17
CA ASP A 116 30.80 -0.56 25.28
C ASP A 116 31.18 0.01 23.91
N ASN A 117 31.42 -0.84 22.90
CA ASN A 117 31.93 -0.41 21.58
C ASN A 117 30.80 -0.35 20.55
N VAL A 118 29.78 0.43 20.83
CA VAL A 118 28.69 0.73 19.88
C VAL A 118 29.17 1.84 18.95
N ILE A 119 29.05 1.59 17.66
CA ILE A 119 29.34 2.56 16.58
C ILE A 119 28.10 2.83 15.74
N THR A 120 28.12 3.86 14.95
CA THR A 120 27.02 4.17 14.01
C THR A 120 27.15 3.39 12.71
N CYS A 121 26.06 3.28 11.97
CA CYS A 121 26.08 2.66 10.64
C CYS A 121 26.97 3.44 9.66
N GLU A 122 27.02 4.75 9.78
CA GLU A 122 27.85 5.64 8.97
C GLU A 122 29.35 5.44 9.25
N GLU A 123 29.76 5.44 10.53
CA GLU A 123 31.14 5.11 10.92
C GLU A 123 31.55 3.76 10.37
N TYR A 124 30.69 2.74 10.47
CA TYR A 124 31.00 1.42 9.94
C TYR A 124 31.14 1.40 8.42
N TYR A 125 30.26 2.10 7.69
CA TYR A 125 30.28 2.14 6.23
C TYR A 125 31.61 2.73 5.71
N TYR A 126 32.00 3.89 6.23
CA TYR A 126 33.21 4.58 5.76
C TYR A 126 34.52 3.94 6.24
N ASN A 127 34.51 3.23 7.35
CA ASN A 127 35.72 2.63 7.96
C ASN A 127 35.65 1.10 8.03
N CYS A 128 34.85 0.48 7.18
CA CYS A 128 34.53 -0.96 7.20
C CYS A 128 35.80 -1.87 7.24
N ALA A 129 36.84 -1.53 6.47
CA ALA A 129 38.07 -2.29 6.43
C ALA A 129 38.84 -2.29 7.76
N GLU A 130 38.85 -1.15 8.47
CA GLU A 130 39.47 -1.00 9.78
C GLU A 130 38.74 -1.84 10.83
N TYR A 131 37.42 -1.70 10.89
CA TYR A 131 36.60 -2.46 11.86
C TYR A 131 36.66 -3.96 11.63
N LYS A 132 36.59 -4.43 10.37
CA LYS A 132 36.70 -5.85 10.03
C LYS A 132 38.01 -6.48 10.47
N ASN A 133 39.12 -5.74 10.42
CA ASN A 133 40.45 -6.24 10.78
C ASN A 133 40.79 -6.04 12.27
N SER A 134 39.98 -5.32 13.02
CA SER A 134 40.21 -5.07 14.46
C SER A 134 40.02 -6.34 15.28
N SER A 135 40.85 -6.48 16.34
CA SER A 135 40.65 -7.49 17.38
C SER A 135 39.49 -7.14 18.34
N THR A 136 39.14 -5.87 18.43
CA THR A 136 38.03 -5.37 19.25
C THR A 136 36.69 -5.69 18.61
N ARG A 137 35.71 -6.08 19.42
CA ARG A 137 34.34 -6.27 18.97
C ARG A 137 33.63 -4.93 18.86
N TYR A 138 32.97 -4.68 17.73
CA TYR A 138 32.16 -3.50 17.50
C TYR A 138 30.71 -3.90 17.24
N TYR A 139 29.78 -3.05 17.67
CA TYR A 139 28.36 -3.34 17.64
C TYR A 139 27.59 -2.25 16.94
N LEU A 140 26.61 -2.66 16.12
CA LEU A 140 25.56 -1.78 15.61
C LEU A 140 24.24 -2.11 16.32
N SER A 141 23.40 -1.09 16.53
CA SER A 141 22.01 -1.35 16.89
C SER A 141 21.29 -2.03 15.73
N LEU A 142 20.19 -2.74 16.01
CA LEU A 142 19.38 -3.32 14.92
C LEU A 142 18.80 -2.23 14.01
N ARG A 143 18.61 -1.01 14.51
CA ARG A 143 18.23 0.15 13.70
C ARG A 143 19.36 0.51 12.73
N ASP A 144 20.59 0.62 13.21
CA ASP A 144 21.76 0.93 12.38
C ASP A 144 22.04 -0.17 11.34
N ILE A 145 21.80 -1.42 11.69
CA ILE A 145 21.84 -2.54 10.72
C ILE A 145 20.85 -2.33 9.58
N LEU A 146 19.61 -1.95 9.89
CA LEU A 146 18.61 -1.68 8.85
C LEU A 146 19.03 -0.49 7.97
N VAL A 147 19.58 0.58 8.55
CA VAL A 147 20.10 1.72 7.77
C VAL A 147 21.30 1.30 6.94
N TYR A 148 22.28 0.62 7.53
CA TYR A 148 23.47 0.14 6.83
C TYR A 148 23.13 -0.76 5.63
N ILE A 149 22.38 -1.83 5.86
CA ILE A 149 22.02 -2.77 4.78
C ILE A 149 21.06 -2.12 3.78
N GLY A 150 20.04 -1.40 4.27
CA GLY A 150 18.99 -0.82 3.42
C GLY A 150 19.48 0.36 2.59
N THR A 151 20.10 1.34 3.23
CA THR A 151 20.48 2.60 2.57
C THR A 151 21.83 2.47 1.89
N TYR A 152 22.87 2.12 2.64
CA TYR A 152 24.23 2.12 2.07
C TYR A 152 24.44 0.93 1.12
N VAL A 153 24.14 -0.30 1.55
CA VAL A 153 24.44 -1.48 0.72
C VAL A 153 23.43 -1.64 -0.40
N LEU A 154 22.14 -1.74 -0.09
CA LEU A 154 21.13 -2.10 -1.10
C LEU A 154 20.76 -0.93 -2.01
N GLN A 155 20.47 0.26 -1.46
CA GLN A 155 20.05 1.38 -2.30
C GLN A 155 21.23 2.10 -2.96
N GLN A 156 22.31 2.35 -2.22
CA GLN A 156 23.44 3.13 -2.72
C GLN A 156 24.40 2.30 -3.58
N ASP A 157 24.83 1.13 -3.08
CA ASP A 157 25.83 0.31 -3.76
C ASP A 157 25.24 -0.65 -4.79
N VAL A 158 23.99 -1.09 -4.64
CA VAL A 158 23.35 -2.04 -5.57
C VAL A 158 22.38 -1.34 -6.51
N ASN A 159 21.25 -0.83 -6.01
CA ASN A 159 20.25 -0.15 -6.85
C ASN A 159 19.29 0.68 -6.01
N LYS A 160 19.22 1.99 -6.29
CA LYS A 160 18.30 2.93 -5.62
C LYS A 160 16.84 2.48 -5.62
N GLN A 161 16.42 1.73 -6.64
CA GLN A 161 15.03 1.27 -6.83
C GLN A 161 14.72 -0.11 -6.22
N VAL A 162 15.65 -0.70 -5.45
CA VAL A 162 15.50 -2.09 -4.97
C VAL A 162 14.20 -2.30 -4.20
N PHE A 163 13.85 -1.41 -3.28
CA PHE A 163 12.63 -1.53 -2.48
C PHE A 163 11.36 -1.21 -3.27
N ILE A 164 11.42 -0.26 -4.20
CA ILE A 164 10.32 0.01 -5.13
C ILE A 164 10.00 -1.22 -5.97
N ASN A 165 11.02 -1.92 -6.48
CA ASN A 165 10.83 -3.14 -7.27
C ASN A 165 10.20 -4.26 -6.42
N ILE A 166 10.63 -4.42 -5.16
CA ILE A 166 10.03 -5.39 -4.24
C ILE A 166 8.54 -5.06 -3.99
N VAL A 167 8.23 -3.81 -3.65
CA VAL A 167 6.86 -3.35 -3.41
C VAL A 167 5.99 -3.53 -4.65
N ARG A 168 6.49 -3.14 -5.83
CA ARG A 168 5.79 -3.32 -7.12
C ARG A 168 5.42 -4.78 -7.37
N ASN A 169 6.39 -5.69 -7.22
CA ASN A 169 6.17 -7.12 -7.42
C ASN A 169 5.16 -7.68 -6.41
N THR A 170 5.25 -7.28 -5.14
CA THR A 170 4.31 -7.69 -4.10
C THR A 170 2.89 -7.20 -4.41
N ILE A 171 2.72 -5.93 -4.81
CA ILE A 171 1.42 -5.38 -5.19
C ILE A 171 0.86 -6.13 -6.41
N GLN A 172 1.67 -6.45 -7.41
CA GLN A 172 1.25 -7.22 -8.57
C GLN A 172 0.77 -8.63 -8.19
N GLU A 173 1.52 -9.32 -7.33
CA GLU A 173 1.15 -10.66 -6.83
C GLU A 173 -0.17 -10.61 -6.05
N VAL A 174 -0.29 -9.68 -5.09
CA VAL A 174 -1.50 -9.55 -4.27
C VAL A 174 -2.71 -9.16 -5.12
N SER A 175 -2.57 -8.19 -6.01
CA SER A 175 -3.67 -7.75 -6.88
C SER A 175 -4.11 -8.82 -7.86
N PHE A 176 -3.20 -9.68 -8.32
CA PHE A 176 -3.56 -10.83 -9.15
C PHE A 176 -4.45 -11.83 -8.40
N ASN A 177 -4.19 -12.01 -7.11
CA ASN A 177 -4.90 -12.97 -6.25
C ASN A 177 -6.08 -12.34 -5.49
N ASN A 178 -6.19 -11.00 -5.46
CA ASN A 178 -7.25 -10.25 -4.78
C ASN A 178 -7.87 -9.22 -5.73
N PRO A 179 -8.91 -9.57 -6.48
CA PRO A 179 -9.60 -8.63 -7.38
C PRO A 179 -10.33 -7.50 -6.64
N ASP A 180 -10.60 -7.66 -5.35
CA ASP A 180 -11.29 -6.66 -4.53
C ASP A 180 -10.35 -5.59 -3.95
N LEU A 181 -9.03 -5.73 -4.17
CA LEU A 181 -8.05 -4.77 -3.72
C LEU A 181 -8.20 -3.44 -4.48
N LYS A 182 -8.44 -2.37 -3.73
CA LYS A 182 -8.64 -1.00 -4.25
C LYS A 182 -7.60 -0.02 -3.75
N PHE A 183 -7.09 -0.23 -2.53
CA PHE A 183 -6.22 0.72 -1.84
C PHE A 183 -4.88 0.09 -1.46
N ILE A 184 -3.80 0.79 -1.78
CA ILE A 184 -2.44 0.45 -1.37
C ILE A 184 -1.96 1.54 -0.42
N ILE A 185 -1.82 1.22 0.85
CA ILE A 185 -1.33 2.15 1.88
C ILE A 185 0.15 1.88 2.08
N VAL A 186 1.00 2.76 1.55
CA VAL A 186 2.45 2.73 1.76
C VAL A 186 2.75 3.45 3.08
N THR A 187 3.08 2.71 4.11
CA THR A 187 3.03 3.19 5.50
C THR A 187 4.23 4.03 5.95
N ASP A 188 5.32 4.06 5.19
CA ASP A 188 6.57 4.70 5.61
C ASP A 188 7.41 5.12 4.39
N ILE A 189 7.01 6.25 3.75
CA ILE A 189 7.81 6.88 2.71
C ILE A 189 8.92 7.68 3.38
N ARG A 190 10.18 7.47 2.94
CA ARG A 190 11.36 8.11 3.52
C ARG A 190 12.24 8.82 2.51
N PHE A 191 12.18 8.42 1.24
CA PHE A 191 13.04 8.95 0.20
C PHE A 191 12.24 9.57 -0.94
N THR A 192 12.80 10.59 -1.59
CA THR A 192 12.20 11.28 -2.73
C THR A 192 11.76 10.31 -3.83
N HIS A 193 12.56 9.30 -4.17
CA HIS A 193 12.20 8.32 -5.20
C HIS A 193 11.04 7.38 -4.78
N GLU A 194 10.83 7.17 -3.48
CA GLU A 194 9.66 6.45 -2.94
C GLU A 194 8.42 7.33 -2.99
N PHE A 195 8.56 8.62 -2.70
CA PHE A 195 7.52 9.64 -2.86
C PHE A 195 7.07 9.73 -4.32
N ASP A 196 8.03 9.86 -5.24
CA ASP A 196 7.78 9.93 -6.68
C ASP A 196 7.09 8.64 -7.18
N TYR A 197 7.46 7.46 -6.67
CA TYR A 197 6.77 6.21 -7.03
C TYR A 197 5.27 6.25 -6.71
N VAL A 198 4.88 6.82 -5.56
CA VAL A 198 3.46 6.96 -5.20
C VAL A 198 2.76 7.97 -6.12
N THR A 199 3.34 9.14 -6.34
CA THR A 199 2.75 10.21 -7.16
C THR A 199 2.70 9.83 -8.65
N ASP A 200 3.70 9.16 -9.19
CA ASP A 200 3.73 8.65 -10.57
C ASP A 200 2.67 7.57 -10.84
N ASN A 201 2.20 6.88 -9.79
CA ASN A 201 1.05 5.99 -9.88
C ASN A 201 -0.29 6.70 -9.61
N ASN A 202 -0.34 8.03 -9.75
CA ASN A 202 -1.50 8.88 -9.44
C ASN A 202 -2.02 8.69 -8.01
N GLY A 203 -1.11 8.39 -7.09
CA GLY A 203 -1.41 8.27 -5.67
C GLY A 203 -1.46 9.61 -4.96
N ILE A 204 -1.90 9.57 -3.72
CA ILE A 204 -1.89 10.70 -2.79
C ILE A 204 -0.84 10.51 -1.72
N THR A 205 -0.30 11.59 -1.22
CA THR A 205 0.71 11.60 -0.16
C THR A 205 0.22 12.38 1.04
N ILE A 206 0.37 11.81 2.22
CA ILE A 206 -0.10 12.39 3.49
C ILE A 206 1.10 12.58 4.41
N LYS A 207 1.38 13.82 4.81
CA LYS A 207 2.35 14.15 5.84
C LYS A 207 1.70 14.07 7.21
N ILE A 208 2.28 13.29 8.13
CA ILE A 208 1.82 13.21 9.52
C ILE A 208 2.84 13.92 10.40
N THR A 209 2.41 15.00 11.04
CA THR A 209 3.23 15.81 11.95
C THR A 209 2.83 15.58 13.40
N ARG A 210 3.79 15.65 14.31
CA ARG A 210 3.57 15.61 15.76
C ARG A 210 4.54 16.54 16.44
N PRO A 211 4.08 17.55 17.19
CA PRO A 211 4.93 18.64 17.71
C PRO A 211 6.10 18.20 18.59
N GLU A 212 5.96 17.10 19.34
CA GLU A 212 6.95 16.65 20.33
C GLU A 212 7.96 15.63 19.77
N VAL A 213 7.94 15.38 18.45
CA VAL A 213 8.79 14.38 17.82
C VAL A 213 9.90 15.03 17.05
N ASN A 214 11.14 14.66 17.37
CA ASN A 214 12.33 15.11 16.66
C ASN A 214 12.80 14.06 15.65
N ALA A 215 13.37 14.51 14.55
CA ALA A 215 14.03 13.64 13.58
C ALA A 215 15.20 12.89 14.22
N LEU A 216 15.40 11.66 13.80
CA LEU A 216 16.61 10.90 14.13
C LEU A 216 17.74 11.37 13.21
N ASP A 217 18.96 11.37 13.74
CA ASP A 217 20.16 11.77 12.98
C ASP A 217 20.56 10.65 12.01
N ASN A 218 19.82 10.53 10.91
CA ASN A 218 20.16 9.67 9.78
C ASN A 218 19.48 10.14 8.49
N ILE A 219 20.07 9.83 7.35
CA ILE A 219 19.64 10.28 6.02
C ILE A 219 18.17 9.94 5.70
N ALA A 220 17.67 8.81 6.16
CA ALA A 220 16.31 8.37 5.88
C ALA A 220 15.24 9.18 6.63
N GLU A 221 15.60 10.00 7.60
CA GLU A 221 14.67 10.91 8.30
C GLU A 221 14.68 12.32 7.70
N HIS A 222 15.66 12.65 6.82
CA HIS A 222 15.90 14.00 6.30
C HIS A 222 15.74 14.17 4.78
N ASP A 223 15.67 13.09 3.99
CA ASP A 223 15.60 13.17 2.53
C ASP A 223 14.31 13.86 2.01
N LEU A 224 13.27 13.95 2.86
CA LEU A 224 11.99 14.60 2.56
C LEU A 224 11.73 15.86 3.40
N ASP A 225 12.75 16.46 4.03
CA ASP A 225 12.57 17.67 4.86
C ASP A 225 12.06 18.85 4.02
N ASP A 226 12.60 19.02 2.80
CA ASP A 226 12.24 20.08 1.87
C ASP A 226 11.09 19.71 0.91
N GLU A 227 10.46 18.53 1.09
CA GLU A 227 9.35 18.09 0.24
C GLU A 227 8.06 18.82 0.62
N ASP A 228 7.46 19.53 -0.33
CA ASP A 228 6.25 20.34 -0.16
C ASP A 228 5.04 19.85 -0.98
N ARG A 229 5.23 18.85 -1.86
CA ARG A 229 4.20 18.30 -2.76
C ARG A 229 3.21 17.34 -2.10
N TYR A 230 3.11 17.35 -0.76
CA TYR A 230 2.13 16.51 -0.07
C TYR A 230 0.70 16.90 -0.44
N THR A 231 -0.13 15.89 -0.72
CA THR A 231 -1.55 16.12 -1.03
C THR A 231 -2.32 16.59 0.20
N TYR A 232 -2.00 16.00 1.37
CA TYR A 232 -2.64 16.31 2.65
C TYR A 232 -1.64 16.33 3.79
N THR A 233 -2.01 17.03 4.87
CA THR A 233 -1.28 17.00 6.14
C THR A 233 -2.24 16.65 7.28
N ILE A 234 -1.84 15.73 8.16
CA ILE A 234 -2.54 15.37 9.38
C ILE A 234 -1.68 15.80 10.56
N GLU A 235 -2.25 16.63 11.45
CA GLU A 235 -1.57 17.08 12.67
C GLU A 235 -1.98 16.20 13.85
N ASN A 236 -1.08 15.30 14.27
CA ASN A 236 -1.27 14.43 15.43
C ASN A 236 -0.88 15.17 16.73
N ASN A 237 -1.63 16.20 17.08
CA ASN A 237 -1.41 17.05 18.26
C ASN A 237 -2.49 16.91 19.35
N GLY A 238 -3.47 16.05 19.11
CA GLY A 238 -4.60 15.81 20.00
C GLY A 238 -4.64 14.40 20.59
N THR A 239 -5.83 14.01 20.98
CA THR A 239 -6.12 12.66 21.46
C THR A 239 -6.16 11.64 20.33
N TYR A 240 -6.22 10.36 20.67
CA TYR A 240 -6.45 9.30 19.71
C TYR A 240 -7.78 9.48 18.95
N ASP A 241 -8.83 9.93 19.63
CA ASP A 241 -10.14 10.18 19.02
C ASP A 241 -10.10 11.36 18.05
N ASP A 242 -9.34 12.41 18.36
CA ASP A 242 -9.13 13.54 17.45
C ASP A 242 -8.40 13.09 16.16
N LEU A 243 -7.38 12.25 16.30
CA LEU A 243 -6.66 11.70 15.17
C LEU A 243 -7.58 10.81 14.30
N PHE A 244 -8.41 9.96 14.95
CA PHE A 244 -9.35 9.11 14.24
C PHE A 244 -10.39 9.94 13.47
N GLN A 245 -10.89 11.03 14.09
CA GLN A 245 -11.82 11.95 13.44
C GLN A 245 -11.20 12.62 12.22
N GLN A 246 -9.96 13.11 12.32
CA GLN A 246 -9.25 13.72 11.18
C GLN A 246 -9.11 12.73 10.01
N VAL A 247 -8.74 11.47 10.27
CA VAL A 247 -8.61 10.44 9.23
C VAL A 247 -9.97 10.07 8.64
N TRP A 248 -11.01 9.99 9.47
CA TRP A 248 -12.38 9.75 9.05
C TRP A 248 -12.89 10.84 8.12
N ASP A 249 -12.74 12.10 8.53
CA ASP A 249 -13.17 13.26 7.75
C ASP A 249 -12.42 13.33 6.41
N LEU A 250 -11.11 13.10 6.41
CA LEU A 250 -10.31 13.05 5.19
C LEU A 250 -10.89 12.05 4.18
N VAL A 251 -11.17 10.82 4.62
CA VAL A 251 -11.71 9.78 3.72
C VAL A 251 -13.11 10.12 3.23
N HIS A 252 -13.96 10.74 4.06
CA HIS A 252 -15.36 10.99 3.73
C HIS A 252 -15.60 12.33 3.04
N THR A 253 -14.69 13.30 3.13
CA THR A 253 -14.82 14.60 2.46
C THR A 253 -14.11 14.62 1.11
N GLU A 254 -12.96 13.98 1.01
CA GLU A 254 -12.12 14.06 -0.18
C GLU A 254 -12.62 13.15 -1.31
N THR A 255 -12.83 13.77 -2.48
CA THR A 255 -13.38 13.08 -3.65
C THR A 255 -12.51 11.95 -4.16
N VAL A 256 -11.18 12.00 -3.95
CA VAL A 256 -10.24 10.96 -4.37
C VAL A 256 -10.55 9.60 -3.73
N PHE A 257 -10.97 9.58 -2.48
CA PHE A 257 -11.36 8.34 -1.80
C PHE A 257 -12.74 7.85 -2.27
N ARG A 258 -13.69 8.79 -2.48
CA ARG A 258 -15.03 8.47 -2.99
C ARG A 258 -14.96 7.96 -4.42
N ASN A 259 -14.19 8.61 -5.26
CA ASN A 259 -14.08 8.29 -6.68
C ASN A 259 -13.40 6.94 -6.91
N THR A 260 -12.53 6.47 -6.02
CA THR A 260 -11.97 5.11 -6.10
C THR A 260 -13.04 4.04 -5.85
N VAL A 261 -14.13 4.42 -5.17
CA VAL A 261 -15.31 3.56 -4.98
C VAL A 261 -16.37 3.78 -6.07
N VAL A 262 -16.46 4.99 -6.65
CA VAL A 262 -17.53 5.43 -7.56
C VAL A 262 -17.07 5.60 -9.02
N ASP A 263 -15.80 5.98 -9.27
CA ASP A 263 -15.29 6.37 -10.61
C ASP A 263 -15.07 5.24 -11.61
N LEU A 264 -15.46 4.02 -11.27
CA LEU A 264 -15.52 3.00 -12.31
C LEU A 264 -16.74 3.20 -13.24
N TYR A 265 -17.73 4.06 -12.88
CA TYR A 265 -19.07 3.98 -13.48
C TYR A 265 -19.79 5.31 -13.67
N THR A 266 -19.11 6.39 -14.02
CA THR A 266 -19.85 7.52 -14.57
C THR A 266 -20.23 7.20 -16.03
N ARG A 267 -21.49 7.49 -16.37
CA ARG A 267 -22.11 7.28 -17.70
C ARG A 267 -21.20 7.77 -18.85
N ASP A 268 -20.47 8.85 -18.62
CA ASP A 268 -19.58 9.49 -19.60
C ASP A 268 -18.34 8.67 -19.95
N ASN A 269 -17.94 7.71 -19.10
CA ASN A 269 -16.75 6.87 -19.35
C ASN A 269 -17.09 5.56 -20.05
N VAL A 270 -18.31 5.04 -19.90
CA VAL A 270 -18.69 3.74 -20.47
C VAL A 270 -18.82 3.81 -21.99
N ASP A 271 -19.31 4.91 -22.53
CA ASP A 271 -19.44 5.14 -23.97
C ASP A 271 -18.10 5.09 -24.73
N ASN A 272 -16.98 5.24 -23.99
CA ASN A 272 -15.63 5.04 -24.54
C ASN A 272 -15.27 3.55 -24.70
N TYR A 273 -15.91 2.67 -23.94
CA TYR A 273 -15.58 1.24 -23.88
C TYR A 273 -16.68 0.35 -24.45
N LEU A 274 -17.94 0.78 -24.35
CA LEU A 274 -19.11 0.06 -24.85
C LEU A 274 -19.92 0.98 -25.77
N ARG A 275 -20.22 0.52 -26.95
CA ARG A 275 -21.10 1.22 -27.90
C ARG A 275 -22.40 0.45 -28.08
N LYS A 276 -23.52 1.12 -27.87
CA LYS A 276 -24.83 0.55 -28.15
C LYS A 276 -25.02 0.30 -29.63
N ILE A 277 -25.39 -0.93 -30.02
CA ILE A 277 -25.62 -1.32 -31.42
C ILE A 277 -27.12 -1.39 -31.72
N ASP A 278 -27.92 -1.86 -30.77
CA ASP A 278 -29.37 -1.91 -30.86
C ASP A 278 -29.98 -1.80 -29.45
N THR A 279 -31.30 -2.04 -29.32
CA THR A 279 -32.04 -1.89 -28.06
C THR A 279 -31.45 -2.76 -26.93
N ASN A 280 -30.96 -3.96 -27.26
CA ASN A 280 -30.53 -4.96 -26.31
C ASN A 280 -29.09 -5.44 -26.52
N SER A 281 -28.29 -4.73 -27.32
CA SER A 281 -26.95 -5.18 -27.64
C SER A 281 -25.94 -4.04 -27.62
N TRP A 282 -24.75 -4.36 -27.10
CA TRP A 282 -23.62 -3.45 -26.96
C TRP A 282 -22.35 -4.12 -27.48
N GLU A 283 -21.53 -3.39 -28.22
CA GLU A 283 -20.21 -3.87 -28.61
C GLU A 283 -19.10 -3.28 -27.74
N VAL A 284 -18.04 -4.05 -27.52
CA VAL A 284 -16.82 -3.56 -26.89
C VAL A 284 -16.02 -2.75 -27.90
N CYS A 285 -15.77 -1.48 -27.58
CA CYS A 285 -15.03 -0.56 -28.47
C CYS A 285 -13.56 -0.96 -28.61
N SER A 286 -13.01 -0.89 -29.84
CA SER A 286 -11.57 -1.03 -30.08
C SER A 286 -10.79 0.13 -29.38
N PRO A 287 -9.63 -0.11 -28.76
CA PRO A 287 -8.81 -1.33 -28.81
C PRO A 287 -9.09 -2.35 -27.70
N TYR A 288 -10.21 -2.24 -27.00
CA TYR A 288 -10.51 -3.05 -25.82
C TYR A 288 -11.06 -4.43 -26.22
N THR A 289 -10.83 -5.42 -25.37
CA THR A 289 -11.39 -6.77 -25.44
C THR A 289 -11.70 -7.29 -24.07
N ILE A 290 -12.57 -8.28 -23.96
CA ILE A 290 -12.97 -8.84 -22.65
C ILE A 290 -11.87 -9.75 -22.15
N ASN A 291 -11.40 -9.44 -20.93
CA ASN A 291 -10.44 -10.26 -20.19
C ASN A 291 -11.13 -11.30 -19.30
N ARG A 292 -12.17 -10.87 -18.60
CA ARG A 292 -12.88 -11.69 -17.63
C ARG A 292 -14.34 -11.31 -17.54
N ILE A 293 -15.19 -12.29 -17.26
CA ILE A 293 -16.61 -12.13 -17.00
C ILE A 293 -16.88 -12.68 -15.59
N GLN A 294 -17.54 -11.89 -14.76
CA GLN A 294 -17.94 -12.32 -13.43
C GLN A 294 -19.45 -12.58 -13.41
N HIS A 295 -19.82 -13.71 -12.80
CA HIS A 295 -21.21 -14.13 -12.65
C HIS A 295 -21.60 -14.15 -11.17
N GLN A 296 -22.81 -13.67 -10.88
CA GLN A 296 -23.45 -13.82 -9.58
C GLN A 296 -24.88 -14.33 -9.79
N ASN A 297 -25.24 -15.41 -9.11
CA ASN A 297 -26.55 -16.06 -9.25
C ASN A 297 -26.95 -16.41 -10.70
N GLY A 298 -25.98 -16.70 -11.55
CA GLY A 298 -26.18 -17.00 -12.98
C GLY A 298 -26.26 -15.80 -13.91
N GLU A 299 -26.23 -14.59 -13.38
CA GLU A 299 -26.24 -13.33 -14.13
C GLU A 299 -24.81 -12.80 -14.27
N ILE A 300 -24.51 -12.13 -15.40
CA ILE A 300 -23.24 -11.44 -15.58
C ILE A 300 -23.33 -10.10 -14.84
N VAL A 301 -22.50 -9.94 -13.80
CA VAL A 301 -22.51 -8.73 -12.96
C VAL A 301 -21.38 -7.78 -13.30
N MET A 302 -20.28 -8.29 -13.86
CA MET A 302 -19.09 -7.49 -14.16
C MET A 302 -18.33 -8.02 -15.37
N ILE A 303 -17.76 -7.10 -16.15
CA ILE A 303 -16.91 -7.41 -17.30
C ILE A 303 -15.59 -6.64 -17.15
N ASP A 304 -14.48 -7.36 -17.14
CA ASP A 304 -13.15 -6.78 -17.15
C ASP A 304 -12.67 -6.61 -18.58
N LEU A 305 -12.26 -5.42 -18.97
CA LEU A 305 -11.70 -5.17 -20.29
C LEU A 305 -10.17 -5.19 -20.24
N VAL A 306 -9.56 -5.89 -21.21
CA VAL A 306 -8.11 -5.76 -21.45
C VAL A 306 -7.88 -4.36 -21.98
N GLY A 307 -7.16 -3.57 -21.25
CA GLY A 307 -6.88 -2.23 -21.70
C GLY A 307 -7.86 -1.18 -21.18
N GLY A 308 -8.92 -1.54 -20.47
CA GLY A 308 -9.98 -0.69 -19.97
C GLY A 308 -10.39 -1.01 -18.53
N PRO A 309 -11.45 -0.37 -18.03
CA PRO A 309 -11.95 -0.58 -16.67
C PRO A 309 -12.69 -1.92 -16.54
N GLN A 310 -13.01 -2.25 -15.30
CA GLN A 310 -14.11 -3.17 -14.99
C GLN A 310 -15.43 -2.43 -15.23
N ILE A 311 -16.40 -3.08 -15.84
CA ILE A 311 -17.73 -2.51 -16.08
C ILE A 311 -18.74 -3.34 -15.29
N CYS A 312 -19.38 -2.70 -14.29
CA CYS A 312 -20.53 -3.26 -13.59
C CYS A 312 -21.79 -3.00 -14.42
N ILE A 313 -22.44 -4.05 -14.87
CA ILE A 313 -23.55 -3.92 -15.81
C ILE A 313 -24.86 -3.59 -15.10
N MET A 314 -24.97 -3.91 -13.80
CA MET A 314 -26.20 -3.69 -13.02
C MET A 314 -26.48 -2.21 -12.69
N GLU A 315 -25.47 -1.34 -12.76
CA GLU A 315 -25.60 0.08 -12.37
C GLU A 315 -25.75 1.05 -13.56
N TYR A 316 -25.77 0.49 -14.78
CA TYR A 316 -25.58 1.29 -15.99
C TYR A 316 -26.75 2.23 -16.38
N ILE A 317 -27.96 1.95 -15.93
CA ILE A 317 -29.13 2.80 -16.25
C ILE A 317 -30.03 2.99 -15.02
N PRO A 318 -30.11 4.20 -14.45
CA PRO A 318 -31.10 4.48 -13.41
C PRO A 318 -32.52 4.26 -13.92
N GLY A 319 -33.25 3.31 -13.28
CA GLY A 319 -34.66 3.03 -13.59
C GLY A 319 -34.90 1.88 -14.58
N THR A 320 -33.85 1.24 -15.14
CA THR A 320 -33.98 0.02 -15.94
C THR A 320 -32.97 -1.02 -15.49
N ARG A 321 -33.44 -2.16 -15.05
CA ARG A 321 -32.58 -3.32 -14.77
C ARG A 321 -32.16 -3.92 -16.11
N ILE A 322 -30.90 -3.66 -16.53
CA ILE A 322 -30.32 -4.36 -17.67
C ILE A 322 -29.65 -5.62 -17.13
N VAL A 323 -30.17 -6.75 -17.52
CA VAL A 323 -29.59 -8.06 -17.19
C VAL A 323 -28.84 -8.57 -18.42
N PRO A 324 -27.50 -8.67 -18.39
CA PRO A 324 -26.78 -9.29 -19.49
C PRO A 324 -27.02 -10.78 -19.46
N ILE A 325 -27.55 -11.30 -20.57
CA ILE A 325 -27.89 -12.72 -20.74
C ILE A 325 -26.81 -13.50 -21.46
N LYS A 326 -26.06 -12.84 -22.32
CA LYS A 326 -25.10 -13.53 -23.18
C LYS A 326 -24.01 -12.59 -23.68
N ILE A 327 -22.79 -13.10 -23.77
CA ILE A 327 -21.69 -12.46 -24.48
C ILE A 327 -21.32 -13.36 -25.66
N THR A 328 -21.28 -12.80 -26.87
CA THR A 328 -20.85 -13.47 -28.09
C THR A 328 -19.68 -12.76 -28.72
N PHE A 329 -18.87 -13.50 -29.47
CA PHE A 329 -17.83 -12.91 -30.32
C PHE A 329 -18.35 -12.85 -31.75
N ASP A 330 -18.46 -11.63 -32.29
CA ASP A 330 -18.84 -11.39 -33.68
C ASP A 330 -17.57 -11.50 -34.56
N ASN A 331 -17.45 -12.58 -35.29
CA ASN A 331 -16.28 -12.84 -36.15
C ASN A 331 -16.17 -11.89 -37.34
N GLU A 332 -17.29 -11.36 -37.84
CA GLU A 332 -17.27 -10.42 -38.98
C GLU A 332 -16.73 -9.05 -38.54
N ARG A 333 -17.10 -8.63 -37.33
CA ARG A 333 -16.65 -7.35 -36.74
C ARG A 333 -15.38 -7.47 -35.93
N ASN A 334 -14.95 -8.71 -35.65
CA ASN A 334 -13.83 -9.02 -34.74
C ASN A 334 -13.98 -8.37 -33.33
N LYS A 335 -15.19 -8.47 -32.74
CA LYS A 335 -15.58 -7.80 -31.50
C LYS A 335 -16.45 -8.66 -30.61
N PHE A 336 -16.37 -8.40 -29.29
CA PHE A 336 -17.32 -8.95 -28.35
C PHE A 336 -18.61 -8.14 -28.32
N VAL A 337 -19.75 -8.82 -28.33
CA VAL A 337 -21.10 -8.26 -28.25
C VAL A 337 -21.79 -8.77 -26.99
N ILE A 338 -22.28 -7.82 -26.18
CA ILE A 338 -23.01 -8.08 -24.95
C ILE A 338 -24.50 -7.96 -25.27
N HIS A 339 -25.24 -9.01 -25.02
CA HIS A 339 -26.70 -9.04 -25.19
C HIS A 339 -27.37 -8.89 -23.84
N THR A 340 -28.40 -8.07 -23.74
CA THR A 340 -29.14 -7.78 -22.50
C THR A 340 -30.62 -8.02 -22.69
N GLU A 341 -31.32 -8.40 -21.60
CA GLU A 341 -32.78 -8.33 -21.54
C GLU A 341 -33.20 -7.03 -20.81
N ASN A 342 -34.15 -6.31 -21.40
CA ASN A 342 -34.84 -5.23 -20.68
C ASN A 342 -35.76 -5.85 -19.66
N GLY A 343 -35.38 -5.87 -18.36
CA GLY A 343 -36.33 -6.15 -17.31
C GLY A 343 -37.32 -4.98 -17.22
N GLU A 344 -38.59 -5.26 -17.49
CA GLU A 344 -39.66 -4.31 -17.11
C GLU A 344 -39.69 -4.24 -15.59
N ALA A 345 -39.71 -2.99 -15.05
CA ALA A 345 -39.77 -2.70 -13.63
C ALA A 345 -41.14 -3.01 -13.01
#